data_c304ad48eabfd977a5af95da167083df
#
_entry.id   c304ad48eabfd977a5af95da167083df
#
_cell.length_a   1.000
_cell.length_b   1.000
_cell.length_c   1.000
_cell.angle_alpha   90.00
_cell.angle_beta   90.00
_cell.angle_gamma   90.00
#
_symmetry.space_group_name_H-M   'P 1'
#
loop_
_entity.id
_entity.type
_entity.pdbx_description
1 polymer ?
#
loop_
_entity_poly.entity_id
_entity_poly.type
_entity_poly.pdbx_seq_one_letter_code
_entity_poly.pdbx_strand_id
1 'polypeptide(L)'
;MRAFPIVAGRARDRIAIVGQAPGKVELVTGLPFSGRSGALLRRWLADAGIGEERLPYRTSITKCFPGKAASGSGDRRPSPAEITLCAPWLERELALLRPRIVLLVGTLATERLWGRVPLKEAVGRSRDDGDRILIPLPHPSGASRWLNDEAHRRRLARALAILRREAAKLNGL
;
A
#
# COMPACT_ATOMS: atom_id res chain seq x y z
N MET A 1 -14.77 -17.95 -13.62
CA MET A 1 -13.43 -17.88 -12.99
C MET A 1 -13.63 -17.46 -11.54
N ARG A 2 -13.26 -18.27 -10.55
CA ARG A 2 -13.39 -17.86 -9.13
C ARG A 2 -12.32 -16.83 -8.84
N ALA A 3 -12.71 -15.61 -8.53
CA ALA A 3 -11.78 -14.58 -8.07
C ALA A 3 -11.37 -14.90 -6.63
N PHE A 4 -10.09 -15.20 -6.41
CA PHE A 4 -9.55 -15.37 -5.07
C PHE A 4 -9.03 -14.03 -4.56
N PRO A 5 -9.21 -13.73 -3.27
CA PRO A 5 -8.60 -12.53 -2.67
C PRO A 5 -7.07 -12.64 -2.72
N ILE A 6 -6.42 -11.59 -3.21
CA ILE A 6 -4.97 -11.54 -3.34
C ILE A 6 -4.40 -10.76 -2.17
N VAL A 7 -3.90 -11.51 -1.18
CA VAL A 7 -3.26 -11.01 0.05
C VAL A 7 -2.06 -11.88 0.38
N ALA A 8 -1.07 -11.34 1.09
CA ALA A 8 0.08 -12.12 1.55
C ALA A 8 0.70 -11.52 2.81
N GLY A 9 1.21 -12.37 3.68
CA GLY A 9 1.82 -12.01 4.96
C GLY A 9 1.39 -12.96 6.06
N ARG A 10 1.75 -12.63 7.30
CA ARG A 10 1.49 -13.44 8.49
C ARG A 10 0.61 -12.66 9.46
N ALA A 11 -0.20 -13.37 10.25
CA ALA A 11 -1.06 -12.75 11.27
C ALA A 11 -0.29 -11.94 12.33
N ARG A 12 1.00 -12.25 12.53
CA ARG A 12 1.89 -11.54 13.46
C ARG A 12 2.61 -10.33 12.88
N ASP A 13 2.40 -10.02 11.59
CA ASP A 13 3.08 -8.89 10.96
C ASP A 13 2.59 -7.58 11.57
N ARG A 14 3.53 -6.80 12.09
CA ARG A 14 3.23 -5.52 12.77
C ARG A 14 3.14 -4.35 11.79
N ILE A 15 3.49 -4.57 10.52
CA ILE A 15 3.41 -3.61 9.43
C ILE A 15 2.47 -4.18 8.37
N ALA A 16 1.52 -3.37 7.91
CA ALA A 16 0.64 -3.70 6.79
C ALA A 16 0.82 -2.70 5.65
N ILE A 17 0.72 -3.18 4.42
CA ILE A 17 0.73 -2.37 3.20
C ILE A 17 -0.64 -2.49 2.56
N VAL A 18 -1.29 -1.36 2.33
CA VAL A 18 -2.59 -1.29 1.67
C VAL A 18 -2.43 -0.58 0.32
N GLY A 19 -2.62 -1.32 -0.77
CA GLY A 19 -2.64 -0.80 -2.14
C GLY A 19 -4.04 -0.48 -2.64
N GLN A 20 -4.15 -0.14 -3.93
CA GLN A 20 -5.44 0.13 -4.56
C GLN A 20 -6.23 -1.17 -4.81
N ALA A 21 -5.68 -2.05 -5.61
CA ALA A 21 -6.23 -3.32 -6.07
C ALA A 21 -5.10 -4.19 -6.63
N PRO A 22 -5.26 -5.52 -6.71
CA PRO A 22 -4.37 -6.37 -7.49
C PRO A 22 -4.39 -5.97 -8.97
N GLY A 23 -3.24 -6.05 -9.63
CA GLY A 23 -3.11 -5.86 -11.07
C GLY A 23 -3.18 -7.19 -11.84
N LYS A 24 -3.00 -7.12 -13.17
CA LYS A 24 -3.01 -8.32 -14.03
C LYS A 24 -1.91 -9.33 -13.66
N VAL A 25 -0.73 -8.84 -13.24
CA VAL A 25 0.38 -9.71 -12.81
C VAL A 25 0.01 -10.44 -11.53
N GLU A 26 -0.56 -9.73 -10.57
CA GLU A 26 -1.01 -10.28 -9.29
C GLU A 26 -2.14 -11.30 -9.47
N LEU A 27 -3.01 -11.12 -10.48
CA LEU A 27 -4.04 -12.10 -10.83
C LEU A 27 -3.44 -13.45 -11.26
N VAL A 28 -2.28 -13.42 -11.93
CA VAL A 28 -1.59 -14.63 -12.40
C VAL A 28 -0.75 -15.26 -11.30
N THR A 29 -0.03 -14.44 -10.53
CA THR A 29 0.90 -14.94 -9.50
C THR A 29 0.22 -15.28 -8.17
N GLY A 30 -0.97 -14.72 -7.92
CA GLY A 30 -1.63 -14.83 -6.61
C GLY A 30 -0.95 -14.02 -5.49
N LEU A 31 0.08 -13.22 -5.80
CA LEU A 31 0.88 -12.49 -4.82
C LEU A 31 0.73 -10.98 -4.98
N PRO A 32 0.38 -10.22 -3.92
CA PRO A 32 0.31 -8.77 -3.96
C PRO A 32 1.67 -8.14 -4.25
N PHE A 33 1.67 -7.08 -5.07
CA PHE A 33 2.89 -6.35 -5.44
C PHE A 33 3.98 -7.25 -6.05
N SER A 34 3.59 -8.19 -6.90
CA SER A 34 4.52 -9.09 -7.59
C SER A 34 5.07 -8.54 -8.90
N GLY A 35 4.43 -7.50 -9.46
CA GLY A 35 4.85 -6.84 -10.69
C GLY A 35 5.97 -5.80 -10.50
N ARG A 36 6.21 -4.97 -11.54
CA ARG A 36 7.22 -3.91 -11.54
C ARG A 36 7.05 -2.91 -10.39
N SER A 37 5.81 -2.57 -10.06
CA SER A 37 5.50 -1.69 -8.92
C SER A 37 5.98 -2.30 -7.60
N GLY A 38 5.84 -3.61 -7.44
CA GLY A 38 6.31 -4.31 -6.26
C GLY A 38 7.84 -4.30 -6.12
N ALA A 39 8.57 -4.38 -7.22
CA ALA A 39 10.04 -4.28 -7.19
C ALA A 39 10.51 -2.92 -6.66
N LEU A 40 9.86 -1.82 -7.10
CA LEU A 40 10.18 -0.49 -6.59
C LEU A 40 9.76 -0.32 -5.12
N LEU A 41 8.60 -0.86 -4.74
CA LEU A 41 8.15 -0.84 -3.34
C LEU A 41 9.13 -1.58 -2.43
N ARG A 42 9.63 -2.77 -2.83
CA ARG A 42 10.64 -3.50 -2.05
C ARG A 42 11.93 -2.70 -1.86
N ARG A 43 12.39 -1.96 -2.86
CA ARG A 43 13.53 -1.04 -2.71
C ARG A 43 13.25 0.02 -1.65
N TRP A 44 12.09 0.66 -1.70
CA TRP A 44 11.72 1.64 -0.67
C TRP A 44 11.65 1.04 0.75
N LEU A 45 11.15 -0.19 0.87
CA LEU A 45 11.14 -0.90 2.14
C LEU A 45 12.57 -1.19 2.63
N ALA A 46 13.46 -1.65 1.74
CA ALA A 46 14.87 -1.85 2.06
C ALA A 46 15.56 -0.56 2.48
N ASP A 47 15.30 0.57 1.78
CA ASP A 47 15.78 1.89 2.16
C ASP A 47 15.30 2.32 3.55
N ALA A 48 14.13 1.83 3.99
CA ALA A 48 13.62 2.03 5.33
C ALA A 48 14.06 0.96 6.35
N GLY A 49 14.96 0.05 5.98
CA GLY A 49 15.49 -1.00 6.85
C GLY A 49 14.60 -2.23 7.00
N ILE A 50 13.65 -2.43 6.09
CA ILE A 50 12.76 -3.61 6.04
C ILE A 50 13.23 -4.51 4.90
N GLY A 51 13.97 -5.58 5.24
CA GLY A 51 14.50 -6.53 4.28
C GLY A 51 13.45 -7.48 3.69
N GLU A 52 13.83 -8.19 2.62
CA GLU A 52 12.93 -9.11 1.91
C GLU A 52 12.46 -10.29 2.78
N GLU A 53 13.25 -10.72 3.75
CA GLU A 53 12.90 -11.78 4.71
C GLU A 53 11.79 -11.38 5.70
N ARG A 54 11.53 -10.06 5.80
CA ARG A 54 10.54 -9.46 6.70
C ARG A 54 9.48 -8.65 5.95
N LEU A 55 9.13 -9.09 4.74
CA LEU A 55 8.10 -8.37 3.98
C LEU A 55 6.80 -8.27 4.80
N PRO A 56 6.25 -7.04 4.93
CA PRO A 56 5.03 -6.78 5.66
C PRO A 56 3.82 -7.54 5.12
N TYR A 57 2.73 -7.59 5.89
CA TYR A 57 1.44 -8.00 5.36
C TYR A 57 1.02 -7.07 4.22
N ARG A 58 0.59 -7.64 3.10
CA ARG A 58 0.25 -6.90 1.89
C ARG A 58 -1.18 -7.20 1.49
N THR A 59 -1.96 -6.14 1.32
CA THR A 59 -3.36 -6.18 0.91
C THR A 59 -3.71 -4.96 0.07
N SER A 60 -4.98 -4.79 -0.26
CA SER A 60 -5.48 -3.68 -1.07
C SER A 60 -6.89 -3.28 -0.64
N ILE A 61 -7.35 -2.11 -1.08
CA ILE A 61 -8.72 -1.62 -0.87
C ILE A 61 -9.73 -2.61 -1.46
N THR A 62 -9.49 -3.11 -2.69
CA THR A 62 -10.27 -4.24 -3.24
C THR A 62 -9.38 -5.47 -3.39
N LYS A 63 -9.95 -6.66 -3.14
CA LYS A 63 -9.17 -7.90 -3.03
C LYS A 63 -8.93 -8.60 -4.36
N CYS A 64 -9.65 -8.19 -5.40
CA CYS A 64 -9.62 -8.82 -6.72
C CYS A 64 -9.16 -7.82 -7.78
N PHE A 65 -8.64 -8.36 -8.89
CA PHE A 65 -8.28 -7.54 -10.05
C PHE A 65 -9.53 -6.90 -10.67
N PRO A 66 -9.62 -5.57 -10.77
CA PRO A 66 -10.82 -4.88 -11.25
C PRO A 66 -10.99 -4.93 -12.77
N GLY A 67 -9.99 -5.38 -13.51
CA GLY A 67 -9.99 -5.39 -14.97
C GLY A 67 -9.11 -4.31 -15.59
N LYS A 68 -9.06 -4.32 -16.92
CA LYS A 68 -8.33 -3.32 -17.71
C LYS A 68 -9.10 -2.01 -17.82
N ALA A 69 -8.37 -0.91 -17.96
CA ALA A 69 -8.97 0.37 -18.30
C ALA A 69 -9.58 0.33 -19.72
N ALA A 70 -10.65 1.08 -19.95
CA ALA A 70 -11.31 1.15 -21.25
C ALA A 70 -10.36 1.63 -22.38
N SER A 71 -9.35 2.42 -22.04
CA SER A 71 -8.28 2.85 -22.95
C SER A 71 -7.36 1.71 -23.41
N GLY A 72 -7.50 0.50 -22.86
CA GLY A 72 -6.60 -0.63 -23.11
C GLY A 72 -5.23 -0.51 -22.43
N SER A 73 -4.89 0.65 -21.90
CA SER A 73 -3.62 0.90 -21.21
C SER A 73 -3.80 0.93 -19.70
N GLY A 74 -3.09 0.06 -18.99
CA GLY A 74 -3.13 -0.02 -17.54
C GLY A 74 -4.35 -0.78 -16.99
N ASP A 75 -4.42 -0.85 -15.67
CA ASP A 75 -5.50 -1.47 -14.93
C ASP A 75 -6.49 -0.38 -14.49
N ARG A 76 -7.78 -0.68 -14.52
CA ARG A 76 -8.78 0.30 -14.14
C ARG A 76 -8.79 0.51 -12.61
N ARG A 77 -9.15 1.70 -12.18
CA ARG A 77 -9.46 1.96 -10.77
C ARG A 77 -10.74 1.18 -10.39
N PRO A 78 -10.79 0.55 -9.20
CA PRO A 78 -12.02 -0.05 -8.71
C PRO A 78 -13.18 0.95 -8.67
N SER A 79 -14.38 0.49 -9.00
CA SER A 79 -15.60 1.27 -8.91
C SER A 79 -16.00 1.51 -7.44
N PRO A 80 -16.82 2.53 -7.15
CA PRO A 80 -17.36 2.75 -5.81
C PRO A 80 -18.07 1.52 -5.24
N ALA A 81 -18.82 0.79 -6.06
CA ALA A 81 -19.51 -0.44 -5.64
C ALA A 81 -18.53 -1.55 -5.21
N GLU A 82 -17.46 -1.76 -6.00
CA GLU A 82 -16.41 -2.74 -5.66
C GLU A 82 -15.68 -2.35 -4.35
N ILE A 83 -15.41 -1.06 -4.17
CA ILE A 83 -14.79 -0.56 -2.95
C ILE A 83 -15.70 -0.80 -1.73
N THR A 84 -16.98 -0.49 -1.85
CA THR A 84 -17.97 -0.70 -0.78
C THR A 84 -18.09 -2.19 -0.44
N LEU A 85 -18.16 -3.06 -1.44
CA LEU A 85 -18.24 -4.50 -1.25
C LEU A 85 -17.01 -5.07 -0.54
N CYS A 86 -15.82 -4.52 -0.79
CA CYS A 86 -14.57 -4.99 -0.20
C CYS A 86 -14.24 -4.34 1.14
N ALA A 87 -14.85 -3.22 1.51
CA ALA A 87 -14.53 -2.47 2.72
C ALA A 87 -14.59 -3.31 4.00
N PRO A 88 -15.65 -4.13 4.26
CA PRO A 88 -15.73 -4.93 5.49
C PRO A 88 -14.59 -5.95 5.62
N TRP A 89 -14.06 -6.44 4.49
CA TRP A 89 -12.94 -7.38 4.51
C TRP A 89 -11.63 -6.70 4.92
N LEU A 90 -11.36 -5.50 4.40
CA LEU A 90 -10.19 -4.73 4.80
C LEU A 90 -10.25 -4.32 6.28
N GLU A 91 -11.42 -3.88 6.75
CA GLU A 91 -11.64 -3.53 8.15
C GLU A 91 -11.37 -4.72 9.07
N ARG A 92 -11.91 -5.90 8.72
CA ARG A 92 -11.69 -7.14 9.48
C ARG A 92 -10.23 -7.59 9.45
N GLU A 93 -9.54 -7.49 8.30
CA GLU A 93 -8.11 -7.77 8.21
C GLU A 93 -7.31 -6.89 9.17
N LEU A 94 -7.50 -5.58 9.12
CA LEU A 94 -6.78 -4.64 9.97
C LEU A 94 -7.11 -4.82 11.47
N ALA A 95 -8.35 -5.18 11.79
CA ALA A 95 -8.77 -5.47 13.16
C ALA A 95 -8.13 -6.75 13.72
N LEU A 96 -7.98 -7.80 12.89
CA LEU A 96 -7.36 -9.06 13.28
C LEU A 96 -5.82 -8.94 13.38
N LEU A 97 -5.20 -8.28 12.40
CA LEU A 97 -3.74 -8.11 12.33
C LEU A 97 -3.20 -7.15 13.40
N ARG A 98 -3.98 -6.12 13.74
CA ARG A 98 -3.57 -5.03 14.64
C ARG A 98 -2.17 -4.48 14.28
N PRO A 99 -1.93 -4.09 13.03
CA PRO A 99 -0.63 -3.58 12.64
C PRO A 99 -0.34 -2.25 13.37
N ARG A 100 0.89 -2.05 13.78
CA ARG A 100 1.34 -0.79 14.40
C ARG A 100 1.68 0.27 13.35
N ILE A 101 1.95 -0.15 12.12
CA ILE A 101 2.23 0.73 10.99
C ILE A 101 1.39 0.27 9.81
N VAL A 102 0.69 1.20 9.16
CA VAL A 102 -0.04 0.94 7.90
C VAL A 102 0.49 1.88 6.82
N LEU A 103 1.11 1.30 5.79
CA LEU A 103 1.56 2.02 4.61
C LEU A 103 0.41 2.13 3.61
N LEU A 104 0.06 3.36 3.24
CA LEU A 104 -1.03 3.66 2.29
C LEU A 104 -0.43 3.94 0.93
N VAL A 105 -0.46 2.96 0.02
CA VAL A 105 0.22 3.04 -1.27
C VAL A 105 -0.71 3.57 -2.35
N GLY A 106 -0.45 4.81 -2.77
CA GLY A 106 -1.19 5.52 -3.82
C GLY A 106 -2.43 6.25 -3.34
N THR A 107 -3.07 6.94 -4.28
CA THR A 107 -4.17 7.89 -3.99
C THR A 107 -5.36 7.21 -3.33
N LEU A 108 -5.83 6.06 -3.86
CA LEU A 108 -7.05 5.42 -3.35
C LEU A 108 -6.91 4.95 -1.89
N ALA A 109 -5.78 4.31 -1.54
CA ALA A 109 -5.52 3.88 -0.18
C ALA A 109 -5.43 5.08 0.78
N THR A 110 -4.78 6.17 0.33
CA THR A 110 -4.69 7.42 1.09
C THR A 110 -6.07 8.05 1.28
N GLU A 111 -6.87 8.18 0.22
CA GLU A 111 -8.23 8.75 0.31
C GLU A 111 -9.14 7.98 1.28
N ARG A 112 -9.01 6.67 1.32
CA ARG A 112 -9.89 5.79 2.11
C ARG A 112 -9.51 5.72 3.58
N LEU A 113 -8.23 5.73 3.91
CA LEU A 113 -7.75 5.51 5.29
C LEU A 113 -7.15 6.76 5.93
N TRP A 114 -6.62 7.69 5.14
CA TRP A 114 -6.10 8.97 5.62
C TRP A 114 -7.13 10.10 5.53
N GLY A 115 -7.83 10.19 4.40
CA GLY A 115 -8.79 11.24 4.10
C GLY A 115 -8.56 11.86 2.72
N ARG A 116 -9.52 12.66 2.29
CA ARG A 116 -9.52 13.30 0.96
C ARG A 116 -8.60 14.53 0.95
N VAL A 117 -7.31 14.29 0.78
CA VAL A 117 -6.30 15.32 0.61
C VAL A 117 -5.44 14.98 -0.61
N PRO A 118 -4.88 15.97 -1.31
CA PRO A 118 -3.94 15.70 -2.40
C PRO A 118 -2.79 14.81 -1.93
N LEU A 119 -2.46 13.78 -2.70
CA LEU A 119 -1.41 12.82 -2.33
C LEU A 119 -0.07 13.52 -2.00
N LYS A 120 0.26 14.57 -2.75
CA LYS A 120 1.45 15.39 -2.52
C LYS A 120 1.50 16.05 -1.13
N GLU A 121 0.36 16.27 -0.51
CA GLU A 121 0.27 16.85 0.84
C GLU A 121 0.34 15.79 1.94
N ALA A 122 -0.15 14.58 1.66
CA ALA A 122 -0.13 13.47 2.60
C ALA A 122 1.25 12.79 2.67
N VAL A 123 1.92 12.59 1.53
CA VAL A 123 3.25 11.95 1.49
C VAL A 123 4.30 12.80 2.22
N GLY A 124 5.10 12.15 3.06
CA GLY A 124 6.09 12.79 3.94
C GLY A 124 5.54 13.20 5.29
N ARG A 125 4.32 12.80 5.60
CA ARG A 125 3.68 12.92 6.91
C ARG A 125 3.32 11.55 7.47
N SER A 126 3.07 11.48 8.77
CA SER A 126 2.42 10.37 9.44
C SER A 126 1.27 10.88 10.29
N ARG A 127 0.31 10.01 10.59
CA ARG A 127 -0.83 10.30 11.46
C ARG A 127 -1.11 9.13 12.35
N ASP A 128 -1.34 9.42 13.62
CA ASP A 128 -1.85 8.44 14.57
C ASP A 128 -3.32 8.12 14.25
N ASP A 129 -3.66 6.85 14.29
CA ASP A 129 -4.99 6.32 14.06
C ASP A 129 -5.24 5.19 15.08
N GLY A 130 -5.60 5.58 16.31
CA GLY A 130 -5.69 4.68 17.45
C GLY A 130 -4.34 4.06 17.80
N ASP A 131 -4.25 2.74 17.75
CA ASP A 131 -3.04 1.98 18.12
C ASP A 131 -1.99 1.88 16.99
N ARG A 132 -2.23 2.55 15.85
CA ARG A 132 -1.38 2.44 14.66
C ARG A 132 -1.01 3.80 14.08
N ILE A 133 0.04 3.80 13.29
CA ILE A 133 0.50 4.96 12.53
C ILE A 133 0.25 4.73 11.05
N LEU A 134 -0.41 5.68 10.40
CA LEU A 134 -0.62 5.69 8.95
C LEU A 134 0.52 6.47 8.28
N ILE A 135 1.08 5.91 7.20
CA ILE A 135 2.16 6.55 6.42
C ILE A 135 1.81 6.45 4.93
N PRO A 136 1.38 7.55 4.29
CA PRO A 136 1.12 7.59 2.86
C PRO A 136 2.41 7.51 2.02
N LEU A 137 2.35 6.69 0.96
CA LEU A 137 3.39 6.57 -0.05
C LEU A 137 2.79 6.81 -1.45
N PRO A 138 3.56 7.34 -2.41
CA PRO A 138 3.10 7.41 -3.78
C PRO A 138 2.94 6.00 -4.37
N HIS A 139 2.21 5.89 -5.49
CA HIS A 139 2.13 4.63 -6.20
C HIS A 139 3.48 4.29 -6.84
N PRO A 140 4.07 3.11 -6.59
CA PRO A 140 5.42 2.75 -7.04
C PRO A 140 5.45 2.27 -8.51
N SER A 141 4.68 2.88 -9.40
CA SER A 141 4.70 2.53 -10.83
C SER A 141 5.64 3.42 -11.62
N GLY A 142 6.36 2.83 -12.57
CA GLY A 142 7.20 3.59 -13.50
C GLY A 142 6.40 4.52 -14.44
N ALA A 143 5.09 4.31 -14.58
CA ALA A 143 4.18 5.18 -15.30
C ALA A 143 3.77 6.43 -14.49
N SER A 144 4.02 6.44 -13.19
CA SER A 144 3.72 7.60 -12.34
C SER A 144 4.78 8.68 -12.55
N ARG A 145 4.36 9.82 -13.08
CA ARG A 145 5.21 11.02 -13.18
C ARG A 145 5.47 11.69 -11.82
N TRP A 146 4.89 11.16 -10.74
CA TRP A 146 4.96 11.76 -9.42
C TRP A 146 6.41 11.94 -8.95
N LEU A 147 7.29 10.97 -9.20
CA LEU A 147 8.70 11.02 -8.83
C LEU A 147 9.59 11.86 -9.76
N ASN A 148 9.04 12.43 -10.86
CA ASN A 148 9.78 13.34 -11.72
C ASN A 148 10.03 14.70 -11.03
N ASP A 149 9.17 15.07 -10.09
CA ASP A 149 9.29 16.30 -9.30
C ASP A 149 10.25 16.08 -8.11
N GLU A 150 11.22 16.99 -7.97
CA GLU A 150 12.20 16.91 -6.88
C GLU A 150 11.58 17.12 -5.49
N ALA A 151 10.59 18.01 -5.38
CA ALA A 151 9.89 18.21 -4.12
C ALA A 151 9.13 16.93 -3.70
N HIS A 152 8.60 16.19 -4.67
CA HIS A 152 7.96 14.90 -4.41
C HIS A 152 8.97 13.82 -4.00
N ARG A 153 10.17 13.77 -4.60
CA ARG A 153 11.23 12.86 -4.16
C ARG A 153 11.65 13.15 -2.71
N ARG A 154 11.79 14.43 -2.35
CA ARG A 154 12.06 14.82 -0.96
C ARG A 154 10.97 14.40 0.01
N ARG A 155 9.69 14.48 -0.40
CA ARG A 155 8.56 13.99 0.40
C ARG A 155 8.59 12.46 0.58
N LEU A 156 8.90 11.71 -0.46
CA LEU A 156 9.10 10.26 -0.36
C LEU A 156 10.24 9.93 0.60
N ALA A 157 11.40 10.58 0.46
CA ALA A 157 12.53 10.36 1.37
C ALA A 157 12.14 10.62 2.84
N ARG A 158 11.36 11.68 3.11
CA ARG A 158 10.82 11.95 4.44
C ARG A 158 9.87 10.85 4.92
N ALA A 159 8.97 10.34 4.06
CA ALA A 159 8.07 9.23 4.41
C ALA A 159 8.85 7.96 4.78
N LEU A 160 9.91 7.64 4.02
CA LEU A 160 10.78 6.49 4.30
C LEU A 160 11.61 6.68 5.58
N ALA A 161 12.06 7.89 5.88
CA ALA A 161 12.71 8.21 7.16
C ALA A 161 11.75 8.02 8.36
N ILE A 162 10.48 8.44 8.21
CA ILE A 162 9.44 8.18 9.21
C ILE A 162 9.25 6.67 9.38
N LEU A 163 9.09 5.93 8.28
CA LEU A 163 8.93 4.48 8.31
C LEU A 163 10.10 3.79 9.01
N ARG A 164 11.34 4.16 8.66
CA ARG A 164 12.55 3.62 9.30
C ARG A 164 12.53 3.80 10.81
N ARG A 165 12.22 5.02 11.26
CA ARG A 165 12.15 5.36 12.70
C ARG A 165 11.08 4.53 13.41
N GLU A 166 9.86 4.44 12.83
CA GLU A 166 8.76 3.71 13.45
C GLU A 166 8.97 2.19 13.42
N ALA A 167 9.55 1.66 12.34
CA ALA A 167 9.89 0.24 12.23
C ALA A 167 10.98 -0.18 13.23
N ALA A 168 11.97 0.69 13.49
CA ALA A 168 13.01 0.44 14.48
C ALA A 168 12.43 0.25 15.90
N LYS A 169 11.37 0.97 16.26
CA LYS A 169 10.68 0.81 17.55
C LYS A 169 10.02 -0.57 17.69
N LEU A 170 9.64 -1.22 16.58
CA LEU A 170 9.03 -2.55 16.59
C LEU A 170 10.05 -3.68 16.79
N ASN A 171 11.33 -3.43 16.50
CA ASN A 171 12.41 -4.41 16.67
C ASN A 171 13.01 -4.39 18.08
N GLY A 172 12.67 -3.40 18.90
CA GLY A 172 13.12 -3.24 20.29
C GLY A 172 12.10 -3.73 21.33
N LEU A 173 11.00 -4.33 20.87
CA LEU A 173 9.96 -4.98 21.68
C LEU A 173 10.01 -6.49 21.43
#